data_5430af401a46c78d83508278603d46a8
#
_entry.id   5430af401a46c78d83508278603d46a8
#
_cell.length_a   1.000
_cell.length_b   1.000
_cell.length_c   1.000
_cell.angle_alpha   90.00
_cell.angle_beta   90.00
_cell.angle_gamma   90.00
#
_symmetry.space_group_name_H-M   'P 1'
#
loop_
_entity.id
_entity.type
_entity.pdbx_description
1 polymer ?
#
loop_
_entity_poly.entity_id
_entity_poly.type
_entity_poly.pdbx_seq_one_letter_code
_entity_poly.pdbx_strand_id
1 'polypeptide(L)'
;GIDRAAQREARSARERAALSAGVRVKRTGVAVDRRAVAAMAARADKAALTRGDLVEVIGAQLPLLIDDGAAVVAGGGSIAGGGGPMPRRLIEEAVDAVGMRLSGPRLAHQREGSERFTVDRILAEEVAVLDLVDARDPSAAVWVRDHRDVQAPPWSAAGAALSDEQARVVRNIAISPWLVQPLSAPAGAGKTTSLRTLRRVAKTRHNARVIVMAPTGKAVDVALGEGAGDTGYTIASALQQLADGSLALTYRDLVVVDEAGMVGTDDLRRLLSATTAAGAKTVLVGDAHQLAPVKARGGMFAQLCEDLPWTQRLTEVWRMRDPAERGASLALRNGGPAPVRRAGGWY
;
A
#
# COMPACT_ATOMS: atom_id res chain seq x y z
N GLY A 1 -1.06 -12.37 -5.23
CA GLY A 1 -1.97 -11.85 -4.24
C GLY A 1 -2.36 -12.96 -3.27
N ILE A 2 -2.34 -12.69 -1.99
CA ILE A 2 -2.87 -13.62 -0.99
C ILE A 2 -4.39 -13.42 -0.98
N ASP A 3 -5.15 -14.49 -1.23
CA ASP A 3 -6.62 -14.48 -1.24
C ASP A 3 -7.17 -13.91 0.10
N ARG A 4 -8.20 -13.06 0.03
CA ARG A 4 -8.91 -12.51 1.19
C ARG A 4 -9.41 -13.60 2.15
N ALA A 5 -9.80 -14.76 1.60
CA ALA A 5 -10.19 -15.92 2.41
C ALA A 5 -9.00 -16.47 3.18
N ALA A 6 -7.83 -16.61 2.54
CA ALA A 6 -6.60 -17.06 3.18
C ALA A 6 -6.10 -16.09 4.26
N GLN A 7 -6.31 -14.77 4.06
CA GLN A 7 -5.96 -13.75 5.07
C GLN A 7 -6.90 -13.78 6.28
N ARG A 8 -8.21 -14.01 6.08
CA ARG A 8 -9.16 -14.21 7.19
C ARG A 8 -8.90 -15.50 7.96
N GLU A 9 -8.50 -16.54 7.26
CA GLU A 9 -8.12 -17.82 7.87
C GLU A 9 -6.80 -17.71 8.66
N ALA A 10 -5.83 -16.96 8.13
CA ALA A 10 -4.61 -16.58 8.84
C ALA A 10 -4.90 -15.74 10.09
N ARG A 11 -5.91 -14.85 10.07
CA ARG A 11 -6.36 -14.08 11.23
C ARG A 11 -6.94 -15.00 12.33
N SER A 12 -7.82 -15.92 11.97
CA SER A 12 -8.41 -16.88 12.94
C SER A 12 -7.39 -17.89 13.47
N ALA A 13 -6.39 -18.25 12.68
CA ALA A 13 -5.26 -19.05 13.13
C ALA A 13 -4.38 -18.31 14.14
N ARG A 14 -4.28 -16.97 14.02
CA ARG A 14 -3.53 -16.10 14.95
C ARG A 14 -4.21 -15.89 16.27
N GLU A 15 -5.51 -15.68 16.28
CA GLU A 15 -6.27 -15.60 17.52
C GLU A 15 -6.11 -16.90 18.31
N ARG A 16 -6.06 -18.05 17.62
CA ARG A 16 -5.74 -19.34 18.23
C ARG A 16 -4.28 -19.45 18.68
N ALA A 17 -3.32 -18.95 17.90
CA ALA A 17 -1.90 -18.95 18.24
C ALA A 17 -1.56 -17.96 19.36
N ALA A 18 -2.22 -16.81 19.43
CA ALA A 18 -2.07 -15.85 20.52
C ALA A 18 -2.57 -16.43 21.87
N LEU A 19 -3.62 -17.25 21.84
CA LEU A 19 -4.11 -17.99 23.00
C LEU A 19 -3.17 -19.13 23.43
N SER A 20 -2.39 -19.71 22.50
CA SER A 20 -1.42 -20.76 22.76
C SER A 20 0.01 -20.25 23.06
N ALA A 21 0.29 -18.97 22.90
CA ALA A 21 1.62 -18.36 23.11
C ALA A 21 2.10 -18.33 24.59
N GLY A 22 1.36 -18.96 25.48
CA GLY A 22 1.80 -19.26 26.86
C GLY A 22 2.80 -20.42 26.99
N VAL A 23 3.13 -21.11 25.89
CA VAL A 23 4.05 -22.27 25.95
C VAL A 23 5.50 -21.82 25.74
N ARG A 24 6.24 -21.70 26.85
CA ARG A 24 7.71 -21.56 26.83
C ARG A 24 8.33 -22.82 26.23
N VAL A 25 8.88 -22.72 25.03
CA VAL A 25 9.78 -23.76 24.49
C VAL A 25 11.16 -23.56 25.13
N LYS A 26 11.42 -24.26 26.20
CA LYS A 26 12.79 -24.46 26.74
C LYS A 26 13.51 -25.43 25.81
N ARG A 27 14.30 -24.94 24.86
CA ARG A 27 15.40 -25.68 24.28
C ARG A 27 16.63 -24.77 24.30
N THR A 28 17.64 -25.17 25.03
CA THR A 28 18.96 -24.50 25.17
C THR A 28 18.92 -23.11 25.82
N GLY A 29 18.84 -22.93 27.09
CA GLY A 29 19.30 -21.81 27.93
C GLY A 29 19.16 -20.32 27.47
N VAL A 30 18.80 -20.06 26.22
CA VAL A 30 18.71 -18.74 25.59
C VAL A 30 17.25 -18.39 25.33
N ALA A 31 16.76 -17.36 25.99
CA ALA A 31 15.42 -16.84 25.73
C ALA A 31 15.47 -15.74 24.65
N VAL A 32 14.87 -15.97 23.48
CA VAL A 32 14.71 -14.97 22.43
C VAL A 32 13.47 -14.15 22.72
N ASP A 33 13.61 -12.83 22.86
CA ASP A 33 12.45 -11.93 22.90
C ASP A 33 11.83 -11.84 21.50
N ARG A 34 10.79 -12.64 21.28
CA ARG A 34 10.06 -12.69 20.01
C ARG A 34 9.49 -11.34 19.60
N ARG A 35 9.08 -10.48 20.53
CA ARG A 35 8.52 -9.16 20.23
C ARG A 35 9.60 -8.22 19.72
N ALA A 36 10.75 -8.20 20.37
CA ALA A 36 11.88 -7.39 19.93
C ALA A 36 12.38 -7.84 18.54
N VAL A 37 12.56 -9.14 18.34
CA VAL A 37 13.01 -9.71 17.05
C VAL A 37 11.97 -9.49 15.94
N ALA A 38 10.68 -9.65 16.22
CA ALA A 38 9.62 -9.35 15.25
C ALA A 38 9.56 -7.85 14.91
N ALA A 39 9.80 -6.97 15.88
CA ALA A 39 9.90 -5.53 15.66
C ALA A 39 11.11 -5.14 14.79
N MET A 40 12.23 -5.84 14.96
CA MET A 40 13.42 -5.70 14.11
C MET A 40 13.13 -6.18 12.68
N ALA A 41 12.60 -7.37 12.53
CA ALA A 41 12.26 -7.94 11.23
C ALA A 41 11.21 -7.10 10.48
N ALA A 42 10.29 -6.46 11.20
CA ALA A 42 9.29 -5.56 10.62
C ALA A 42 9.87 -4.23 10.09
N ARG A 43 11.13 -3.92 10.37
CA ARG A 43 11.83 -2.76 9.75
C ARG A 43 12.35 -3.08 8.36
N ALA A 44 12.32 -4.33 7.93
CA ALA A 44 12.67 -4.68 6.57
C ALA A 44 11.77 -3.95 5.56
N ASP A 45 12.35 -3.57 4.44
CA ASP A 45 11.67 -2.87 3.34
C ASP A 45 10.85 -3.81 2.42
N LYS A 46 10.80 -5.10 2.73
CA LYS A 46 10.11 -6.15 1.98
C LYS A 46 8.99 -6.78 2.81
N ALA A 47 7.83 -7.00 2.19
CA ALA A 47 6.72 -7.73 2.82
C ALA A 47 6.97 -9.24 2.86
N ALA A 48 7.59 -9.78 1.81
CA ALA A 48 7.99 -11.17 1.72
C ALA A 48 9.52 -11.28 1.75
N LEU A 49 10.06 -11.84 2.81
CA LEU A 49 11.48 -11.95 3.11
C LEU A 49 11.98 -13.35 2.74
N THR A 50 13.20 -13.46 2.27
CA THR A 50 13.91 -14.74 2.27
C THR A 50 14.43 -15.07 3.67
N ARG A 51 14.83 -16.34 3.91
CA ARG A 51 15.51 -16.69 5.16
C ARG A 51 16.80 -15.87 5.33
N GLY A 52 17.53 -15.61 4.23
CA GLY A 52 18.72 -14.77 4.24
C GLY A 52 18.42 -13.32 4.65
N ASP A 53 17.37 -12.70 4.10
CA ASP A 53 16.94 -11.35 4.49
C ASP A 53 16.63 -11.28 6.00
N LEU A 54 15.94 -12.29 6.57
CA LEU A 54 15.65 -12.34 8.01
C LEU A 54 16.92 -12.49 8.85
N VAL A 55 17.85 -13.36 8.43
CA VAL A 55 19.16 -13.53 9.10
C VAL A 55 19.94 -12.22 9.09
N GLU A 56 19.95 -11.50 7.96
CA GLU A 56 20.65 -10.22 7.82
C GLU A 56 20.03 -9.16 8.74
N VAL A 57 18.71 -8.96 8.67
CA VAL A 57 18.00 -7.94 9.47
C VAL A 57 18.12 -8.22 10.98
N ILE A 58 17.98 -9.48 11.38
CA ILE A 58 18.11 -9.88 12.79
C ILE A 58 19.57 -9.81 13.22
N GLY A 59 20.50 -10.29 12.40
CA GLY A 59 21.93 -10.29 12.71
C GLY A 59 22.55 -8.89 12.80
N ALA A 60 22.12 -7.95 11.97
CA ALA A 60 22.63 -6.58 11.97
C ALA A 60 22.25 -5.76 13.22
N GLN A 61 21.24 -6.17 13.96
CA GLN A 61 20.72 -5.43 15.12
C GLN A 61 21.16 -6.03 16.47
N LEU A 62 22.01 -7.04 16.45
CA LEU A 62 22.53 -7.66 17.65
C LEU A 62 23.82 -6.94 18.13
N PRO A 63 23.98 -6.73 19.46
CA PRO A 63 24.25 -7.80 20.40
C PRO A 63 23.01 -8.22 21.17
N LEU A 64 22.57 -9.44 20.97
CA LEU A 64 21.69 -10.11 21.90
C LEU A 64 22.51 -10.39 23.17
N LEU A 65 22.12 -9.80 24.28
CA LEU A 65 22.63 -10.15 25.59
C LEU A 65 22.01 -11.46 26.03
N ILE A 66 22.83 -12.43 26.26
CA ILE A 66 22.44 -13.70 26.86
C ILE A 66 22.80 -13.58 28.35
N ASP A 67 21.81 -13.45 29.19
CA ASP A 67 21.97 -13.62 30.62
C ASP A 67 21.26 -14.91 31.05
N ASP A 68 21.81 -15.56 32.09
CA ASP A 68 21.39 -16.89 32.57
C ASP A 68 19.95 -16.91 33.12
N GLY A 69 18.99 -16.64 32.24
CA GLY A 69 17.54 -16.73 32.54
C GLY A 69 16.74 -15.44 32.38
N ALA A 70 17.36 -14.35 32.00
CA ALA A 70 16.68 -13.07 31.73
C ALA A 70 16.43 -12.82 30.25
N ALA A 71 15.40 -12.01 29.95
CA ALA A 71 15.02 -11.63 28.61
C ALA A 71 16.11 -10.81 27.91
N VAL A 72 16.33 -11.08 26.64
CA VAL A 72 17.24 -10.34 25.77
C VAL A 72 16.68 -8.93 25.53
N VAL A 73 17.43 -7.88 25.88
CA VAL A 73 17.08 -6.49 25.64
C VAL A 73 17.95 -5.95 24.51
N ALA A 74 17.35 -5.52 23.46
CA ALA A 74 18.01 -4.78 22.39
C ALA A 74 18.13 -3.31 22.81
N GLY A 75 19.31 -2.87 23.21
CA GLY A 75 19.56 -1.47 23.54
C GLY A 75 21.06 -1.20 23.60
N GLY A 76 21.53 -0.16 22.90
CA GLY A 76 22.93 0.20 22.74
C GLY A 76 23.64 0.60 24.06
N GLY A 77 24.00 -0.38 24.84
CA GLY A 77 24.84 -0.24 26.01
C GLY A 77 26.11 -1.08 25.84
N SER A 78 27.27 -0.48 26.08
CA SER A 78 28.57 -1.16 26.09
C SER A 78 28.59 -2.25 27.15
N ILE A 79 28.84 -3.50 26.76
CA ILE A 79 28.97 -4.62 27.68
C ILE A 79 30.44 -4.96 27.83
N ALA A 80 30.91 -4.76 29.05
CA ALA A 80 32.20 -5.28 29.46
C ALA A 80 32.05 -6.80 29.74
N GLY A 81 32.61 -7.61 28.86
CA GLY A 81 32.74 -9.04 29.07
C GLY A 81 32.25 -9.88 27.91
N GLY A 82 33.13 -10.28 27.03
CA GLY A 82 32.99 -11.48 26.20
C GLY A 82 32.10 -11.38 24.95
N GLY A 83 32.14 -10.30 24.21
CA GLY A 83 31.43 -10.14 22.92
C GLY A 83 32.08 -10.92 21.78
N GLY A 84 31.92 -12.24 21.75
CA GLY A 84 32.12 -13.01 20.52
C GLY A 84 30.96 -12.83 19.54
N PRO A 85 31.18 -13.00 18.26
CA PRO A 85 30.08 -12.98 17.27
C PRO A 85 29.04 -14.02 17.66
N MET A 86 27.76 -13.60 17.60
CA MET A 86 26.69 -14.54 17.94
C MET A 86 26.73 -15.76 17.04
N PRO A 87 26.68 -16.97 17.61
CA PRO A 87 26.70 -18.16 16.80
C PRO A 87 25.54 -18.12 15.80
N ARG A 88 25.85 -18.35 14.52
CA ARG A 88 24.87 -18.40 13.41
C ARG A 88 23.61 -19.19 13.78
N ARG A 89 23.80 -20.26 14.55
CA ARG A 89 22.71 -21.10 15.05
C ARG A 89 21.66 -20.32 15.87
N LEU A 90 22.09 -19.38 16.72
CA LEU A 90 21.15 -18.58 17.54
C LEU A 90 20.34 -17.59 16.68
N ILE A 91 20.97 -17.03 15.63
CA ILE A 91 20.26 -16.19 14.68
C ILE A 91 19.23 -17.01 13.90
N GLU A 92 19.61 -18.23 13.46
CA GLU A 92 18.70 -19.13 12.77
C GLU A 92 17.53 -19.59 13.65
N GLU A 93 17.78 -19.88 14.93
CA GLU A 93 16.73 -20.17 15.91
C GLU A 93 15.79 -18.96 16.13
N ALA A 94 16.33 -17.73 16.15
CA ALA A 94 15.54 -16.51 16.24
C ALA A 94 14.66 -16.32 14.99
N VAL A 95 15.20 -16.55 13.80
CA VAL A 95 14.46 -16.54 12.53
C VAL A 95 13.30 -17.54 12.56
N ASP A 96 13.58 -18.79 13.01
CA ASP A 96 12.55 -19.83 13.09
C ASP A 96 11.47 -19.52 14.16
N ALA A 97 11.82 -18.73 15.17
CA ALA A 97 10.90 -18.33 16.21
C ALA A 97 9.89 -17.24 15.77
N VAL A 98 10.26 -16.37 14.82
CA VAL A 98 9.45 -15.21 14.39
C VAL A 98 9.01 -15.24 12.94
N GLY A 99 9.72 -15.99 12.09
CA GLY A 99 9.42 -16.09 10.66
C GLY A 99 8.18 -16.97 10.42
N MET A 100 7.16 -16.40 9.80
CA MET A 100 6.01 -17.15 9.29
C MET A 100 6.25 -17.50 7.83
N ARG A 101 6.21 -18.78 7.50
CA ARG A 101 6.41 -19.25 6.14
C ARG A 101 5.19 -18.95 5.28
N LEU A 102 5.42 -18.24 4.16
CA LEU A 102 4.40 -17.92 3.15
C LEU A 102 4.38 -18.93 2.00
N SER A 103 5.55 -19.52 1.68
CA SER A 103 5.68 -20.49 0.62
C SER A 103 5.37 -21.91 1.10
N GLY A 104 4.82 -22.73 0.24
CA GLY A 104 4.68 -24.18 0.49
C GLY A 104 6.05 -24.86 0.71
N PRO A 105 6.06 -26.16 1.05
CA PRO A 105 7.30 -26.91 1.14
C PRO A 105 8.10 -26.81 -0.15
N ARG A 106 9.43 -26.70 -0.03
CA ARG A 106 10.32 -26.61 -1.19
C ARG A 106 10.24 -27.89 -2.02
N LEU A 107 9.98 -27.75 -3.31
CA LEU A 107 10.05 -28.84 -4.27
C LEU A 107 11.51 -29.08 -4.71
N ALA A 108 11.84 -30.30 -5.13
CA ALA A 108 13.20 -30.68 -5.45
C ALA A 108 13.87 -29.83 -6.56
N HIS A 109 13.07 -29.27 -7.49
CA HIS A 109 13.57 -28.41 -8.58
C HIS A 109 13.71 -26.94 -8.19
N GLN A 110 13.24 -26.53 -7.00
CA GLN A 110 13.33 -25.16 -6.55
C GLN A 110 14.70 -24.86 -5.93
N ARG A 111 15.24 -23.66 -6.21
CA ARG A 111 16.50 -23.20 -5.63
C ARG A 111 16.42 -23.15 -4.10
N GLU A 112 17.53 -23.52 -3.46
CA GLU A 112 17.71 -23.31 -2.02
C GLU A 112 17.60 -21.82 -1.68
N GLY A 113 16.89 -21.48 -0.59
CA GLY A 113 16.65 -20.09 -0.21
C GLY A 113 15.54 -19.36 -0.98
N SER A 114 14.79 -20.06 -1.84
CA SER A 114 13.62 -19.48 -2.53
C SER A 114 12.38 -19.33 -1.65
N GLU A 115 12.42 -19.91 -0.45
CA GLU A 115 11.31 -19.82 0.51
C GLU A 115 11.07 -18.38 0.92
N ARG A 116 9.79 -18.04 1.10
CA ARG A 116 9.34 -16.73 1.53
C ARG A 116 8.75 -16.79 2.92
N PHE A 117 9.10 -15.81 3.71
CA PHE A 117 8.66 -15.61 5.08
C PHE A 117 8.09 -14.21 5.26
N THR A 118 7.25 -14.04 6.24
CA THR A 118 6.83 -12.75 6.78
C THR A 118 6.89 -12.79 8.30
N VAL A 119 6.58 -11.70 8.97
CA VAL A 119 6.44 -11.67 10.43
C VAL A 119 5.06 -11.16 10.80
N ASP A 120 4.58 -11.56 11.97
CA ASP A 120 3.24 -11.22 12.46
C ASP A 120 2.89 -9.74 12.34
N ARG A 121 3.83 -8.86 12.62
CA ARG A 121 3.61 -7.42 12.56
C ARG A 121 3.36 -6.94 11.13
N ILE A 122 4.13 -7.42 10.16
CA ILE A 122 3.94 -7.05 8.74
C ILE A 122 2.54 -7.46 8.28
N LEU A 123 2.17 -8.70 8.58
CA LEU A 123 0.87 -9.22 8.20
C LEU A 123 -0.28 -8.48 8.92
N ALA A 124 -0.09 -8.08 10.20
CA ALA A 124 -1.07 -7.28 10.92
C ALA A 124 -1.29 -5.89 10.29
N GLU A 125 -0.22 -5.26 9.81
CA GLU A 125 -0.30 -3.97 9.11
C GLU A 125 -1.07 -4.11 7.78
N GLU A 126 -0.82 -5.16 7.00
CA GLU A 126 -1.55 -5.44 5.75
C GLU A 126 -3.03 -5.76 6.00
N VAL A 127 -3.33 -6.59 7.01
CA VAL A 127 -4.72 -6.89 7.42
C VAL A 127 -5.44 -5.62 7.87
N ALA A 128 -4.78 -4.75 8.61
CA ALA A 128 -5.37 -3.48 9.04
C ALA A 128 -5.74 -2.57 7.84
N VAL A 129 -4.91 -2.56 6.77
CA VAL A 129 -5.26 -1.84 5.54
C VAL A 129 -6.51 -2.42 4.90
N LEU A 130 -6.62 -3.75 4.83
CA LEU A 130 -7.79 -4.43 4.27
C LEU A 130 -9.08 -4.20 5.07
N ASP A 131 -8.97 -4.13 6.40
CA ASP A 131 -10.11 -3.81 7.27
C ASP A 131 -10.55 -2.34 7.06
N LEU A 132 -9.60 -1.41 6.88
CA LEU A 132 -9.89 0.01 6.65
C LEU A 132 -10.56 0.29 5.30
N VAL A 133 -10.21 -0.45 4.24
CA VAL A 133 -10.83 -0.24 2.92
C VAL A 133 -12.26 -0.77 2.85
N ASP A 134 -12.67 -1.61 3.78
CA ASP A 134 -14.06 -2.07 3.91
C ASP A 134 -14.98 -1.02 4.57
N ALA A 135 -14.45 0.15 4.96
CA ALA A 135 -15.24 1.22 5.55
C ALA A 135 -16.25 1.81 4.57
N ARG A 136 -17.51 1.92 5.02
CA ARG A 136 -18.63 2.46 4.24
C ARG A 136 -19.39 3.49 5.05
N ASP A 137 -19.72 4.59 4.42
CA ASP A 137 -20.67 5.56 4.93
C ASP A 137 -21.50 6.14 3.78
N PRO A 138 -22.71 5.60 3.52
CA PRO A 138 -23.55 6.10 2.44
C PRO A 138 -23.91 7.58 2.56
N SER A 139 -23.99 8.11 3.77
CA SER A 139 -24.36 9.50 4.00
C SER A 139 -23.25 10.49 3.71
N ALA A 140 -22.01 10.10 4.01
CA ALA A 140 -20.81 10.93 3.82
C ALA A 140 -20.10 10.67 2.49
N ALA A 141 -20.10 9.42 2.03
CA ALA A 141 -19.32 9.00 0.86
C ALA A 141 -20.05 9.18 -0.48
N VAL A 142 -21.38 9.19 -0.48
CA VAL A 142 -22.17 9.32 -1.71
C VAL A 142 -22.48 10.81 -1.99
N TRP A 143 -21.81 11.38 -3.00
CA TRP A 143 -21.97 12.79 -3.36
C TRP A 143 -23.01 13.02 -4.46
N VAL A 144 -23.36 11.98 -5.21
CA VAL A 144 -24.32 12.03 -6.30
C VAL A 144 -25.23 10.81 -6.16
N ARG A 145 -26.54 11.03 -6.10
CA ARG A 145 -27.53 9.97 -5.89
C ARG A 145 -28.03 9.37 -7.20
N ASP A 146 -28.05 10.17 -8.30
CA ASP A 146 -28.56 9.76 -9.60
C ASP A 146 -27.41 9.77 -10.64
N HIS A 147 -27.35 8.74 -11.48
CA HIS A 147 -26.41 8.70 -12.62
C HIS A 147 -26.62 9.89 -13.58
N ARG A 148 -27.83 10.42 -13.68
CA ARG A 148 -28.14 11.59 -14.51
C ARG A 148 -27.49 12.87 -14.03
N ASP A 149 -27.21 12.98 -12.74
CA ASP A 149 -26.55 14.15 -12.17
C ASP A 149 -25.08 14.30 -12.61
N VAL A 150 -24.47 13.25 -13.16
CA VAL A 150 -23.11 13.25 -13.69
C VAL A 150 -23.09 13.34 -15.23
N GLN A 151 -24.25 13.27 -15.88
CA GLN A 151 -24.36 13.29 -17.34
C GLN A 151 -24.39 14.69 -17.97
N ALA A 152 -24.45 15.76 -17.18
CA ALA A 152 -24.48 17.11 -17.74
C ALA A 152 -23.10 17.50 -18.33
N PRO A 153 -22.97 17.78 -19.62
CA PRO A 153 -21.75 18.33 -20.23
C PRO A 153 -21.60 19.82 -19.94
N PRO A 154 -20.44 20.40 -20.05
CA PRO A 154 -19.13 19.88 -20.33
C PRO A 154 -18.25 19.83 -19.07
N TRP A 155 -17.87 18.66 -18.65
CA TRP A 155 -17.08 18.44 -17.42
C TRP A 155 -15.58 18.73 -17.58
N SER A 156 -15.11 19.23 -18.71
CA SER A 156 -13.72 19.60 -18.87
C SER A 156 -13.48 21.08 -18.53
N ALA A 157 -12.48 21.34 -17.71
CA ALA A 157 -12.07 22.71 -17.39
C ALA A 157 -11.44 23.45 -18.59
N ALA A 158 -11.14 22.73 -19.68
CA ALA A 158 -10.47 23.23 -20.87
C ALA A 158 -11.29 23.02 -22.17
N GLY A 159 -12.59 22.77 -22.06
CA GLY A 159 -13.43 22.58 -23.27
C GLY A 159 -13.32 21.19 -23.93
N ALA A 160 -12.43 20.31 -23.48
CA ALA A 160 -12.36 18.94 -23.99
C ALA A 160 -13.37 18.04 -23.25
N ALA A 161 -14.17 17.28 -23.99
CA ALA A 161 -15.09 16.31 -23.40
C ALA A 161 -14.31 15.19 -22.70
N LEU A 162 -14.82 14.71 -21.56
CA LEU A 162 -14.33 13.46 -20.97
C LEU A 162 -14.60 12.29 -21.93
N SER A 163 -13.70 11.32 -21.95
CA SER A 163 -14.06 10.04 -22.56
C SER A 163 -15.15 9.34 -21.73
N ASP A 164 -15.86 8.40 -22.36
CA ASP A 164 -16.89 7.61 -21.68
C ASP A 164 -16.30 6.84 -20.48
N GLU A 165 -15.05 6.37 -20.62
CA GLU A 165 -14.33 5.71 -19.53
C GLU A 165 -14.06 6.66 -18.36
N GLN A 166 -13.55 7.86 -18.62
CA GLN A 166 -13.29 8.87 -17.59
C GLN A 166 -14.58 9.32 -16.90
N ALA A 167 -15.64 9.55 -17.68
CA ALA A 167 -16.96 9.92 -17.13
C ALA A 167 -17.54 8.82 -16.24
N ARG A 168 -17.40 7.55 -16.64
CA ARG A 168 -17.79 6.38 -15.85
C ARG A 168 -17.03 6.29 -14.54
N VAL A 169 -15.70 6.44 -14.58
CA VAL A 169 -14.83 6.41 -13.39
C VAL A 169 -15.23 7.49 -12.39
N VAL A 170 -15.35 8.73 -12.82
CA VAL A 170 -15.76 9.84 -11.94
C VAL A 170 -17.13 9.58 -11.33
N ARG A 171 -18.08 9.12 -12.12
CA ARG A 171 -19.44 8.76 -11.67
C ARG A 171 -19.40 7.68 -10.61
N ASN A 172 -18.72 6.57 -10.90
CA ASN A 172 -18.66 5.43 -9.99
C ASN A 172 -18.03 5.80 -8.64
N ILE A 173 -16.97 6.64 -8.63
CA ILE A 173 -16.38 7.15 -7.39
C ILE A 173 -17.39 8.05 -6.65
N ALA A 174 -18.11 8.91 -7.35
CA ALA A 174 -19.03 9.88 -6.73
C ALA A 174 -20.28 9.21 -6.11
N ILE A 175 -20.78 8.10 -6.68
CA ILE A 175 -21.95 7.37 -6.16
C ILE A 175 -21.56 6.24 -5.20
N SER A 176 -20.30 5.91 -5.07
CA SER A 176 -19.84 4.80 -4.25
C SER A 176 -20.04 5.07 -2.75
N PRO A 177 -20.60 4.13 -1.98
CA PRO A 177 -20.70 4.26 -0.52
C PRO A 177 -19.39 3.95 0.20
N TRP A 178 -18.39 3.45 -0.50
CA TRP A 178 -17.09 3.13 0.06
C TRP A 178 -16.27 4.39 0.30
N LEU A 179 -15.65 4.51 1.46
CA LEU A 179 -14.78 5.64 1.79
C LEU A 179 -13.47 5.58 1.02
N VAL A 180 -12.93 4.39 0.77
CA VAL A 180 -11.66 4.21 0.06
C VAL A 180 -11.90 3.71 -1.36
N GLN A 181 -11.41 4.46 -2.35
CA GLN A 181 -11.64 4.25 -3.77
C GLN A 181 -10.30 4.08 -4.52
N PRO A 182 -9.85 2.87 -4.83
CA PRO A 182 -8.68 2.71 -5.71
C PRO A 182 -9.02 3.07 -7.15
N LEU A 183 -8.11 3.82 -7.78
CA LEU A 183 -8.12 4.19 -9.19
C LEU A 183 -6.78 3.79 -9.83
N SER A 184 -6.77 2.69 -10.55
CA SER A 184 -5.61 2.26 -11.34
C SER A 184 -5.61 2.98 -12.69
N ALA A 185 -4.56 3.76 -12.93
CA ALA A 185 -4.43 4.56 -14.14
C ALA A 185 -2.97 4.58 -14.63
N PRO A 186 -2.68 4.03 -15.83
CA PRO A 186 -1.36 4.15 -16.42
C PRO A 186 -1.00 5.60 -16.75
N ALA A 187 0.28 5.85 -16.96
CA ALA A 187 0.74 7.16 -17.39
C ALA A 187 0.08 7.57 -18.74
N GLY A 188 -0.52 8.76 -18.78
CA GLY A 188 -1.19 9.26 -19.96
C GLY A 188 -2.64 8.77 -20.18
N ALA A 189 -3.25 8.07 -19.22
CA ALA A 189 -4.66 7.63 -19.32
C ALA A 189 -5.69 8.72 -18.95
N GLY A 190 -5.27 9.97 -18.80
CA GLY A 190 -6.17 11.06 -18.45
C GLY A 190 -6.53 11.14 -16.96
N LYS A 191 -5.66 10.62 -16.10
CA LYS A 191 -5.74 10.70 -14.63
C LYS A 191 -6.09 12.11 -14.16
N THR A 192 -5.31 13.10 -14.57
CA THR A 192 -5.50 14.51 -14.23
C THR A 192 -6.88 15.06 -14.61
N THR A 193 -7.35 14.73 -15.80
CA THR A 193 -8.68 15.18 -16.28
C THR A 193 -9.79 14.61 -15.42
N SER A 194 -9.69 13.32 -15.07
CA SER A 194 -10.64 12.65 -14.19
C SER A 194 -10.62 13.24 -12.77
N LEU A 195 -9.44 13.50 -12.19
CA LEU A 195 -9.30 14.11 -10.86
C LEU A 195 -9.84 15.55 -10.81
N ARG A 196 -9.54 16.36 -11.83
CA ARG A 196 -10.09 17.72 -11.95
C ARG A 196 -11.61 17.70 -12.00
N THR A 197 -12.19 16.75 -12.73
CA THR A 197 -13.64 16.60 -12.81
C THR A 197 -14.21 16.11 -11.48
N LEU A 198 -13.59 15.15 -10.85
CA LEU A 198 -14.00 14.66 -9.53
C LEU A 198 -13.97 15.78 -8.48
N ARG A 199 -12.92 16.62 -8.48
CA ARG A 199 -12.85 17.82 -7.63
C ARG A 199 -14.02 18.75 -7.87
N ARG A 200 -14.39 18.99 -9.14
CA ARG A 200 -15.54 19.84 -9.47
C ARG A 200 -16.84 19.25 -8.92
N VAL A 201 -17.07 17.95 -9.10
CA VAL A 201 -18.24 17.26 -8.54
C VAL A 201 -18.27 17.38 -7.02
N ALA A 202 -17.15 17.10 -6.35
CA ALA A 202 -17.04 17.23 -4.90
C ALA A 202 -17.37 18.63 -4.40
N LYS A 203 -16.87 19.67 -5.05
CA LYS A 203 -17.14 21.06 -4.71
C LYS A 203 -18.58 21.49 -4.95
N THR A 204 -19.13 21.19 -6.13
CA THR A 204 -20.44 21.69 -6.53
C THR A 204 -21.60 20.95 -5.85
N ARG A 205 -21.43 19.68 -5.56
CA ARG A 205 -22.49 18.82 -5.02
C ARG A 205 -22.38 18.58 -3.52
N HIS A 206 -21.20 18.69 -2.93
CA HIS A 206 -20.95 18.39 -1.53
C HIS A 206 -20.24 19.52 -0.77
N ASN A 207 -19.84 20.59 -1.45
CA ASN A 207 -19.01 21.67 -0.90
C ASN A 207 -17.74 21.13 -0.22
N ALA A 208 -17.14 20.12 -0.82
CA ALA A 208 -16.00 19.43 -0.28
C ALA A 208 -14.71 20.26 -0.41
N ARG A 209 -13.85 20.16 0.59
CA ARG A 209 -12.44 20.54 0.47
C ARG A 209 -11.68 19.37 -0.15
N VAL A 210 -10.88 19.62 -1.20
CA VAL A 210 -10.14 18.59 -1.90
C VAL A 210 -8.66 18.71 -1.56
N ILE A 211 -8.12 17.70 -0.88
CA ILE A 211 -6.76 17.66 -0.37
C ILE A 211 -5.96 16.64 -1.17
N VAL A 212 -4.88 17.10 -1.83
CA VAL A 212 -3.95 16.20 -2.53
C VAL A 212 -2.83 15.78 -1.59
N MET A 213 -2.52 14.49 -1.58
CA MET A 213 -1.38 13.94 -0.86
C MET A 213 -0.55 13.10 -1.83
N ALA A 214 0.77 13.21 -1.77
CA ALA A 214 1.67 12.45 -2.63
C ALA A 214 2.98 12.12 -1.90
N PRO A 215 3.76 11.12 -2.35
CA PRO A 215 5.03 10.76 -1.72
C PRO A 215 6.08 11.88 -1.73
N THR A 216 6.04 12.78 -2.74
CA THR A 216 7.03 13.85 -2.91
C THR A 216 6.37 15.21 -3.09
N GLY A 217 7.05 16.28 -2.66
CA GLY A 217 6.59 17.67 -2.85
C GLY A 217 6.37 18.00 -4.33
N LYS A 218 7.28 17.56 -5.21
CA LYS A 218 7.14 17.78 -6.66
C LYS A 218 5.85 17.17 -7.22
N ALA A 219 5.46 15.97 -6.77
CA ALA A 219 4.20 15.34 -7.19
C ALA A 219 2.99 16.13 -6.69
N VAL A 220 3.05 16.66 -5.47
CA VAL A 220 2.01 17.55 -4.91
C VAL A 220 1.87 18.82 -5.75
N ASP A 221 2.99 19.49 -6.06
CA ASP A 221 2.99 20.74 -6.83
C ASP A 221 2.42 20.53 -8.24
N VAL A 222 2.80 19.44 -8.90
CA VAL A 222 2.28 19.06 -10.21
C VAL A 222 0.78 18.82 -10.15
N ALA A 223 0.31 18.02 -9.19
CA ALA A 223 -1.11 17.70 -9.06
C ALA A 223 -1.97 18.94 -8.75
N LEU A 224 -1.48 19.85 -7.91
CA LEU A 224 -2.13 21.13 -7.62
C LEU A 224 -2.15 22.05 -8.85
N GLY A 225 -1.01 22.19 -9.56
CA GLY A 225 -0.88 22.97 -10.78
C GLY A 225 -1.82 22.44 -11.88
N GLU A 226 -2.04 21.15 -11.92
CA GLU A 226 -3.00 20.50 -12.82
C GLU A 226 -4.44 20.58 -12.35
N GLY A 227 -4.71 21.14 -11.18
CA GLY A 227 -6.05 21.39 -10.65
C GLY A 227 -6.72 20.19 -9.99
N ALA A 228 -5.96 19.20 -9.53
CA ALA A 228 -6.48 18.01 -8.87
C ALA A 228 -7.02 18.28 -7.45
N GLY A 229 -6.57 19.36 -6.78
CA GLY A 229 -6.98 19.69 -5.41
C GLY A 229 -6.97 21.19 -5.10
N ASP A 230 -7.34 21.51 -3.85
CA ASP A 230 -7.34 22.86 -3.30
C ASP A 230 -6.08 23.16 -2.48
N THR A 231 -5.65 22.15 -1.74
CA THR A 231 -4.44 22.16 -0.91
C THR A 231 -3.69 20.83 -1.06
N GLY A 232 -2.40 20.83 -0.77
CA GLY A 232 -1.62 19.62 -0.92
C GLY A 232 -0.54 19.46 0.14
N TYR A 233 -0.20 18.21 0.44
CA TYR A 233 0.81 17.82 1.42
C TYR A 233 1.59 16.62 0.92
N THR A 234 2.85 16.50 1.30
CA THR A 234 3.52 15.20 1.19
C THR A 234 2.89 14.24 2.21
N ILE A 235 2.91 12.93 1.92
CA ILE A 235 2.39 11.91 2.86
C ILE A 235 3.01 12.08 4.24
N ALA A 236 4.34 12.25 4.32
CA ALA A 236 5.04 12.43 5.59
C ALA A 236 4.57 13.68 6.36
N SER A 237 4.41 14.82 5.67
CA SER A 237 3.90 16.06 6.28
C SER A 237 2.45 15.91 6.71
N ALA A 238 1.60 15.29 5.90
CA ALA A 238 0.20 15.05 6.24
C ALA A 238 0.06 14.19 7.49
N LEU A 239 0.81 13.07 7.56
CA LEU A 239 0.77 12.18 8.73
C LEU A 239 1.26 12.86 10.01
N GLN A 240 2.27 13.73 9.92
CA GLN A 240 2.74 14.51 11.05
C GLN A 240 1.67 15.49 11.52
N GLN A 241 1.08 16.27 10.59
CA GLN A 241 0.05 17.26 10.89
C GLN A 241 -1.27 16.65 11.39
N LEU A 242 -1.61 15.45 10.94
CA LEU A 242 -2.73 14.66 11.47
C LEU A 242 -2.44 14.20 12.92
N ALA A 243 -1.20 13.83 13.21
CA ALA A 243 -0.81 13.36 14.53
C ALA A 243 -0.73 14.50 15.57
N ASP A 244 -0.30 15.70 15.19
CA ASP A 244 -0.23 16.88 16.06
C ASP A 244 -1.52 17.71 16.06
N GLY A 245 -2.52 17.34 15.24
CA GLY A 245 -3.83 17.99 15.17
C GLY A 245 -3.86 19.30 14.37
N SER A 246 -2.76 19.70 13.71
CA SER A 246 -2.72 20.90 12.85
C SER A 246 -3.46 20.71 11.52
N LEU A 247 -3.62 19.46 11.06
CA LEU A 247 -4.51 19.07 9.97
C LEU A 247 -5.69 18.27 10.52
N ALA A 248 -6.90 18.86 10.48
CA ALA A 248 -8.13 18.16 10.80
C ALA A 248 -8.88 17.76 9.53
N LEU A 249 -9.30 16.50 9.45
CA LEU A 249 -10.14 15.95 8.39
C LEU A 249 -11.58 15.82 8.86
N THR A 250 -12.51 15.92 7.93
CA THR A 250 -13.95 15.77 8.15
C THR A 250 -14.59 14.91 7.06
N TYR A 251 -15.81 14.47 7.28
CA TYR A 251 -16.61 13.75 6.28
C TYR A 251 -16.87 14.54 4.98
N ARG A 252 -16.63 15.85 4.99
CA ARG A 252 -16.74 16.71 3.79
C ARG A 252 -15.47 16.77 2.97
N ASP A 253 -14.38 16.15 3.42
CA ASP A 253 -13.13 16.22 2.70
C ASP A 253 -13.02 15.07 1.66
N LEU A 254 -12.48 15.42 0.51
CA LEU A 254 -11.97 14.49 -0.46
C LEU A 254 -10.45 14.46 -0.36
N VAL A 255 -9.90 13.34 0.01
CA VAL A 255 -8.46 13.11 0.01
C VAL A 255 -8.08 12.38 -1.27
N VAL A 256 -7.22 12.97 -2.08
CA VAL A 256 -6.64 12.36 -3.27
C VAL A 256 -5.20 11.98 -2.98
N VAL A 257 -4.90 10.70 -2.95
CA VAL A 257 -3.53 10.18 -2.80
C VAL A 257 -2.99 9.88 -4.18
N ASP A 258 -2.17 10.76 -4.72
CA ASP A 258 -1.53 10.54 -6.02
C ASP A 258 -0.23 9.74 -5.86
N GLU A 259 0.14 9.00 -6.91
CA GLU A 259 1.25 8.04 -6.91
C GLU A 259 1.14 7.01 -5.76
N ALA A 260 -0.08 6.53 -5.47
CA ALA A 260 -0.37 5.63 -4.35
C ALA A 260 0.43 4.31 -4.40
N GLY A 261 0.88 3.87 -5.58
CA GLY A 261 1.77 2.72 -5.73
C GLY A 261 3.14 2.89 -5.05
N MET A 262 3.55 4.15 -4.82
CA MET A 262 4.82 4.48 -4.15
C MET A 262 4.67 4.73 -2.65
N VAL A 263 3.48 4.57 -2.08
CA VAL A 263 3.23 4.76 -0.63
C VAL A 263 3.53 3.46 0.11
N GLY A 264 4.31 3.55 1.17
CA GLY A 264 4.62 2.40 2.03
C GLY A 264 3.39 1.90 2.78
N THR A 265 3.34 0.61 3.09
CA THR A 265 2.18 -0.04 3.73
C THR A 265 1.82 0.61 5.07
N ASP A 266 2.80 0.94 5.92
CA ASP A 266 2.51 1.58 7.23
C ASP A 266 1.98 3.01 7.05
N ASP A 267 2.57 3.80 6.15
CA ASP A 267 2.08 5.15 5.86
C ASP A 267 0.67 5.12 5.27
N LEU A 268 0.39 4.18 4.36
CA LEU A 268 -0.93 3.97 3.81
C LEU A 268 -1.94 3.59 4.91
N ARG A 269 -1.57 2.65 5.80
CA ARG A 269 -2.39 2.24 6.95
C ARG A 269 -2.72 3.42 7.86
N ARG A 270 -1.72 4.22 8.23
CA ARG A 270 -1.90 5.40 9.10
C ARG A 270 -2.80 6.45 8.44
N LEU A 271 -2.58 6.71 7.16
CA LEU A 271 -3.39 7.66 6.39
C LEU A 271 -4.84 7.19 6.28
N LEU A 272 -5.07 5.94 5.88
CA LEU A 272 -6.43 5.37 5.78
C LEU A 272 -7.13 5.32 7.14
N SER A 273 -6.40 5.04 8.23
CA SER A 273 -6.97 5.11 9.59
C SER A 273 -7.49 6.51 9.91
N ALA A 274 -6.72 7.56 9.59
CA ALA A 274 -7.15 8.93 9.85
C ALA A 274 -8.32 9.36 8.95
N THR A 275 -8.28 9.04 7.66
CA THR A 275 -9.32 9.44 6.70
C THR A 275 -10.63 8.71 6.95
N THR A 276 -10.61 7.41 7.23
CA THR A 276 -11.82 6.63 7.52
C THR A 276 -12.44 7.00 8.86
N ALA A 277 -11.62 7.26 9.89
CA ALA A 277 -12.11 7.76 11.18
C ALA A 277 -12.81 9.12 11.06
N ALA A 278 -12.35 9.97 10.15
CA ALA A 278 -12.98 11.26 9.85
C ALA A 278 -14.22 11.14 8.93
N GLY A 279 -14.52 9.96 8.39
CA GLY A 279 -15.53 9.77 7.37
C GLY A 279 -15.17 10.40 6.00
N ALA A 280 -13.92 10.80 5.79
CA ALA A 280 -13.45 11.45 4.57
C ALA A 280 -13.35 10.44 3.42
N LYS A 281 -13.83 10.81 2.24
CA LYS A 281 -13.64 10.00 1.05
C LYS A 281 -12.21 10.09 0.57
N THR A 282 -11.57 8.93 0.37
CA THR A 282 -10.17 8.83 -0.05
C THR A 282 -10.07 8.14 -1.40
N VAL A 283 -9.45 8.79 -2.39
CA VAL A 283 -9.17 8.20 -3.71
C VAL A 283 -7.68 7.91 -3.81
N LEU A 284 -7.33 6.64 -3.89
CA LEU A 284 -5.96 6.18 -4.11
C LEU A 284 -5.71 6.09 -5.61
N VAL A 285 -4.82 6.91 -6.13
CA VAL A 285 -4.56 7.02 -7.57
C VAL A 285 -3.14 6.61 -7.87
N GLY A 286 -2.94 5.75 -8.85
CA GLY A 286 -1.60 5.31 -9.23
C GLY A 286 -1.64 4.28 -10.35
N ASP A 287 -0.47 3.83 -10.74
CA ASP A 287 -0.32 2.70 -11.65
C ASP A 287 0.04 1.45 -10.85
N ALA A 288 -0.85 0.46 -10.83
CA ALA A 288 -0.66 -0.79 -10.10
C ALA A 288 0.53 -1.63 -10.63
N HIS A 289 1.07 -1.31 -11.81
CA HIS A 289 2.20 -2.01 -12.43
C HIS A 289 3.52 -1.24 -12.31
N GLN A 290 3.50 -0.05 -11.68
CA GLN A 290 4.74 0.68 -11.39
C GLN A 290 5.53 0.04 -10.25
N LEU A 291 6.79 0.43 -10.12
CA LEU A 291 7.68 -0.08 -9.08
C LEU A 291 7.13 0.26 -7.68
N ALA A 292 7.31 -0.69 -6.77
CA ALA A 292 7.03 -0.50 -5.36
C ALA A 292 7.90 0.63 -4.76
N PRO A 293 7.51 1.21 -3.61
CA PRO A 293 8.28 2.25 -2.96
C PRO A 293 9.70 1.80 -2.65
N VAL A 294 10.66 2.73 -2.73
CA VAL A 294 12.04 2.50 -2.35
C VAL A 294 12.17 2.67 -0.83
N LYS A 295 12.84 1.72 -0.16
CA LYS A 295 13.09 1.73 1.30
C LYS A 295 11.83 1.65 2.18
N ALA A 296 10.71 1.19 1.64
CA ALA A 296 9.49 0.93 2.40
C ALA A 296 8.78 -0.30 1.84
N ARG A 297 8.07 -1.01 2.70
CA ARG A 297 7.19 -2.10 2.24
C ARG A 297 6.06 -1.51 1.41
N GLY A 298 5.89 -2.01 0.19
CA GLY A 298 4.86 -1.60 -0.73
C GLY A 298 4.02 -2.77 -1.24
N GLY A 299 3.27 -2.50 -2.30
CA GLY A 299 2.45 -3.51 -2.96
C GLY A 299 0.97 -3.48 -2.57
N MET A 300 0.61 -2.85 -1.46
CA MET A 300 -0.79 -2.79 -1.02
C MET A 300 -1.69 -2.10 -2.04
N PHE A 301 -1.26 -1.01 -2.68
CA PHE A 301 -2.08 -0.36 -3.71
C PHE A 301 -2.38 -1.29 -4.88
N ALA A 302 -1.38 -2.02 -5.39
CA ALA A 302 -1.57 -2.99 -6.47
C ALA A 302 -2.53 -4.11 -6.05
N GLN A 303 -2.37 -4.64 -4.84
CA GLN A 303 -3.26 -5.65 -4.28
C GLN A 303 -4.70 -5.12 -4.12
N LEU A 304 -4.88 -3.90 -3.59
CA LEU A 304 -6.21 -3.28 -3.50
C LEU A 304 -6.86 -3.10 -4.86
N CYS A 305 -6.08 -2.72 -5.88
CA CYS A 305 -6.58 -2.61 -7.26
C CYS A 305 -7.03 -3.96 -7.83
N GLU A 306 -6.40 -5.07 -7.44
CA GLU A 306 -6.74 -6.41 -7.90
C GLU A 306 -7.95 -6.97 -7.14
N ASP A 307 -7.95 -6.86 -5.81
CA ASP A 307 -8.89 -7.56 -4.93
C ASP A 307 -10.22 -6.84 -4.71
N LEU A 308 -10.25 -5.48 -4.82
CA LEU A 308 -11.45 -4.72 -4.52
C LEU A 308 -12.39 -4.63 -5.74
N PRO A 309 -13.62 -5.11 -5.65
CA PRO A 309 -14.56 -5.12 -6.78
C PRO A 309 -15.01 -3.72 -7.22
N TRP A 310 -14.85 -2.69 -6.38
CA TRP A 310 -15.18 -1.30 -6.71
C TRP A 310 -13.98 -0.50 -7.21
N THR A 311 -12.82 -1.13 -7.40
CA THR A 311 -11.66 -0.49 -8.04
C THR A 311 -12.02 0.05 -9.42
N GLN A 312 -11.69 1.31 -9.64
CA GLN A 312 -11.86 1.93 -10.95
C GLN A 312 -10.55 1.80 -11.76
N ARG A 313 -10.70 1.68 -13.07
CA ARG A 313 -9.55 1.56 -13.98
C ARG A 313 -9.72 2.49 -15.17
N LEU A 314 -8.63 3.21 -15.50
CA LEU A 314 -8.46 3.88 -16.78
C LEU A 314 -7.52 3.04 -17.63
N THR A 315 -7.97 2.62 -18.79
CA THR A 315 -7.23 1.75 -19.71
C THR A 315 -6.84 2.44 -20.99
N GLU A 316 -7.58 3.48 -21.39
CA GLU A 316 -7.32 4.26 -22.58
C GLU A 316 -6.11 5.20 -22.37
N VAL A 317 -5.03 4.97 -23.10
CA VAL A 317 -3.82 5.82 -23.06
C VAL A 317 -3.87 6.86 -24.17
N TRP A 318 -3.91 8.14 -23.81
CA TRP A 318 -4.04 9.27 -24.74
C TRP A 318 -2.69 9.89 -25.13
N ARG A 319 -1.64 9.66 -24.34
CA ARG A 319 -0.31 10.26 -24.57
C ARG A 319 0.35 9.75 -25.86
N MET A 320 0.08 8.52 -26.27
CA MET A 320 0.62 7.94 -27.48
C MET A 320 -0.37 8.13 -28.63
N ARG A 321 0.05 8.87 -29.67
CA ARG A 321 -0.78 9.15 -30.86
C ARG A 321 -0.87 7.94 -31.78
N ASP A 322 0.20 7.14 -31.85
CA ASP A 322 0.23 5.94 -32.67
C ASP A 322 -0.47 4.77 -31.95
N PRO A 323 -1.53 4.19 -32.55
CA PRO A 323 -2.23 3.04 -31.96
C PRO A 323 -1.34 1.81 -31.75
N ALA A 324 -0.34 1.60 -32.62
CA ALA A 324 0.59 0.48 -32.52
C ALA A 324 1.56 0.67 -31.34
N GLU A 325 2.10 1.88 -31.14
CA GLU A 325 2.91 2.21 -29.95
C GLU A 325 2.11 2.06 -28.65
N ARG A 326 0.85 2.47 -28.67
CA ARG A 326 -0.07 2.31 -27.55
C ARG A 326 -0.28 0.85 -27.20
N GLY A 327 -0.58 0.01 -28.20
CA GLY A 327 -0.77 -1.42 -28.04
C GLY A 327 0.49 -2.11 -27.51
N ALA A 328 1.66 -1.75 -28.05
CA ALA A 328 2.95 -2.27 -27.61
C ALA A 328 3.30 -1.92 -26.16
N SER A 329 3.06 -0.66 -25.77
CA SER A 329 3.28 -0.18 -24.40
C SER A 329 2.37 -0.90 -23.38
N LEU A 330 1.10 -1.10 -23.73
CA LEU A 330 0.15 -1.84 -22.89
C LEU A 330 0.51 -3.33 -22.78
N ALA A 331 0.94 -3.96 -23.86
CA ALA A 331 1.39 -5.35 -23.84
C ALA A 331 2.62 -5.52 -22.93
N LEU A 332 3.62 -4.65 -23.06
CA LEU A 332 4.81 -4.67 -22.18
C LEU A 332 4.45 -4.45 -20.71
N ARG A 333 3.55 -3.50 -20.44
CA ARG A 333 3.05 -3.23 -19.07
C ARG A 333 2.38 -4.44 -18.44
N ASN A 334 1.64 -5.22 -19.22
CA ASN A 334 0.91 -6.40 -18.74
C ASN A 334 1.77 -7.68 -18.72
N GLY A 335 3.10 -7.56 -18.85
CA GLY A 335 4.03 -8.69 -18.83
C GLY A 335 4.06 -9.51 -20.13
N GLY A 336 3.53 -8.95 -21.21
CA GLY A 336 3.64 -9.53 -22.56
C GLY A 336 5.09 -9.49 -23.09
N PRO A 337 5.38 -10.22 -24.19
CA PRO A 337 6.69 -10.16 -24.82
C PRO A 337 7.01 -8.74 -25.27
N ALA A 338 8.25 -8.32 -25.09
CA ALA A 338 8.70 -6.99 -25.50
C ALA A 338 8.43 -6.80 -27.01
N PRO A 339 7.61 -5.82 -27.41
CA PRO A 339 7.33 -5.61 -28.82
C PRO A 339 8.60 -5.15 -29.53
N VAL A 340 8.86 -5.71 -30.68
CA VAL A 340 10.03 -5.37 -31.52
C VAL A 340 9.58 -4.41 -32.62
N ARG A 341 10.20 -3.22 -32.65
CA ARG A 341 10.00 -2.30 -33.78
C ARG A 341 10.78 -2.79 -34.98
N ARG A 342 10.11 -3.17 -36.06
CA ARG A 342 10.70 -3.47 -37.35
C ARG A 342 10.33 -2.37 -38.33
N ALA A 343 11.02 -2.30 -39.47
CA ALA A 343 10.68 -1.37 -40.56
C ALA A 343 9.24 -1.65 -41.01
N GLY A 344 8.26 -0.88 -40.52
CA GLY A 344 6.82 -1.07 -40.80
C GLY A 344 5.90 -1.15 -39.62
N GLY A 345 6.40 -1.14 -38.38
CA GLY A 345 5.57 -1.12 -37.17
C GLY A 345 6.09 -1.94 -35.99
N TRP A 346 5.23 -2.06 -34.97
CA TRP A 346 5.45 -2.89 -33.76
C TRP A 346 4.76 -4.25 -33.95
N TYR A 347 5.46 -5.33 -33.57
CA TYR A 347 4.96 -6.71 -33.61
C TYR A 347 5.15 -7.39 -32.27
#